data_aa02c41b21a76db9131cafc833244bc7
#
_entry.id   aa02c41b21a76db9131cafc833244bc7
#
_cell.length_a   1.000
_cell.length_b   1.000
_cell.length_c   1.000
_cell.angle_alpha   90.00
_cell.angle_beta   90.00
_cell.angle_gamma   90.00
#
_symmetry.space_group_name_H-M   'P 1'
#
loop_
_entity.id
_entity.type
_entity.pdbx_description
1 polymer ?
#
loop_
_entity_poly.entity_id
_entity_poly.type
_entity_poly.pdbx_seq_one_letter_code
_entity_poly.pdbx_strand_id
1 'polypeptide(L)'
;MPIIAELPSPETIDEDTLAAALRDGSVDLVCVLGPTASGKTRYAVSLARRLGAEIISADSRQVYRGMDIGTGKDLSEYGDVPYHLIDIQPAGAKYNVYEYQKDFVKVYQDIRSRGRVPLLCGGTGLYIEAATCGYDFDKRYPTVDPSLFPHSTFYIGTLVDRATRNARIDARLDARLAEGLVDEVRGLLDAGVPADTLIYYGLEYKFVTQHVLGILSYEEMRTLLGNAIHQFAKRQMTWFRGMERDGHVIHWTEV
;
A
#
# COMPACT_ATOMS: atom_id res chain seq x y z
N MET A 1 -19.90 3.62 25.72
CA MET A 1 -18.44 3.47 25.52
C MET A 1 -18.25 2.97 24.10
N PRO A 2 -17.38 3.56 23.27
CA PRO A 2 -17.06 2.95 21.99
C PRO A 2 -16.40 1.61 22.29
N ILE A 3 -16.95 0.53 21.75
CA ILE A 3 -16.33 -0.80 21.77
C ILE A 3 -14.99 -0.62 21.06
N ILE A 4 -13.88 -0.71 21.81
CA ILE A 4 -12.55 -0.83 21.22
C ILE A 4 -12.62 -2.19 20.52
N ALA A 5 -12.71 -2.18 19.21
CA ALA A 5 -12.69 -3.42 18.45
C ALA A 5 -11.36 -4.13 18.82
N GLU A 6 -11.47 -5.30 19.44
CA GLU A 6 -10.30 -6.11 19.76
C GLU A 6 -9.51 -6.38 18.48
N LEU A 7 -8.19 -6.37 18.59
CA LEU A 7 -7.34 -6.80 17.48
C LEU A 7 -7.71 -8.25 17.13
N PRO A 8 -7.65 -8.61 15.84
CA PRO A 8 -7.79 -10.01 15.45
C PRO A 8 -6.80 -10.89 16.20
N SER A 9 -7.16 -12.13 16.46
CA SER A 9 -6.20 -13.11 17.00
C SER A 9 -5.17 -13.46 15.92
N PRO A 10 -3.88 -13.40 16.23
CA PRO A 10 -2.86 -13.78 15.27
C PRO A 10 -2.85 -15.30 15.04
N GLU A 11 -2.52 -15.68 13.81
CA GLU A 11 -2.34 -17.08 13.43
C GLU A 11 -1.00 -17.26 12.70
N THR A 12 -0.50 -18.49 12.70
CA THR A 12 0.69 -18.85 11.93
C THR A 12 0.26 -19.23 10.52
N ILE A 13 0.86 -18.58 9.51
CA ILE A 13 0.61 -18.91 8.11
C ILE A 13 1.35 -20.20 7.76
N ASP A 14 0.62 -21.22 7.37
CA ASP A 14 1.19 -22.46 6.82
C ASP A 14 1.59 -22.21 5.35
N GLU A 15 2.87 -21.89 5.17
CA GLU A 15 3.42 -21.53 3.86
C GLU A 15 3.52 -22.76 2.91
N ASP A 16 3.66 -23.98 3.44
CA ASP A 16 3.71 -25.18 2.62
C ASP A 16 2.32 -25.49 2.03
N THR A 17 1.27 -25.34 2.84
CA THR A 17 -0.12 -25.44 2.38
C THR A 17 -0.45 -24.33 1.37
N LEU A 18 -0.02 -23.09 1.62
CA LEU A 18 -0.21 -21.98 0.68
C LEU A 18 0.52 -22.26 -0.65
N ALA A 19 1.78 -22.73 -0.59
CA ALA A 19 2.53 -23.08 -1.79
C ALA A 19 1.90 -24.23 -2.59
N ALA A 20 1.27 -25.20 -1.91
CA ALA A 20 0.51 -26.26 -2.56
C ALA A 20 -0.73 -25.70 -3.29
N ALA A 21 -1.51 -24.84 -2.62
CA ALA A 21 -2.69 -24.19 -3.17
C ALA A 21 -2.37 -23.29 -4.39
N LEU A 22 -1.21 -22.63 -4.39
CA LEU A 22 -0.73 -21.86 -5.54
C LEU A 22 -0.34 -22.78 -6.72
N ARG A 23 0.24 -23.96 -6.45
CA ARG A 23 0.62 -24.91 -7.51
C ARG A 23 -0.57 -25.62 -8.14
N ASP A 24 -1.59 -25.97 -7.37
CA ASP A 24 -2.80 -26.64 -7.88
C ASP A 24 -3.84 -25.64 -8.44
N GLY A 25 -3.61 -24.32 -8.26
CA GLY A 25 -4.45 -23.26 -8.79
C GLY A 25 -5.70 -22.97 -7.95
N SER A 26 -5.86 -23.56 -6.77
CA SER A 26 -6.95 -23.22 -5.84
C SER A 26 -6.78 -21.80 -5.24
N VAL A 27 -5.56 -21.28 -5.26
CA VAL A 27 -5.23 -19.87 -5.00
C VAL A 27 -4.41 -19.35 -6.18
N ASP A 28 -4.73 -18.16 -6.68
CA ASP A 28 -4.02 -17.57 -7.81
C ASP A 28 -3.47 -16.17 -7.55
N LEU A 29 -3.74 -15.60 -6.37
CA LEU A 29 -3.12 -14.38 -5.87
C LEU A 29 -2.89 -14.48 -4.35
N VAL A 30 -1.72 -14.08 -3.89
CA VAL A 30 -1.48 -13.79 -2.46
C VAL A 30 -1.59 -12.29 -2.24
N CYS A 31 -2.31 -11.85 -1.21
CA CYS A 31 -2.44 -10.43 -0.87
C CYS A 31 -1.93 -10.19 0.56
N VAL A 32 -0.82 -9.47 0.70
CA VAL A 32 -0.29 -9.01 1.99
C VAL A 32 -0.78 -7.58 2.24
N LEU A 33 -1.63 -7.41 3.22
CA LEU A 33 -2.23 -6.14 3.59
C LEU A 33 -1.91 -5.77 5.05
N GLY A 34 -2.09 -4.50 5.37
CA GLY A 34 -1.89 -4.02 6.73
C GLY A 34 -1.74 -2.50 6.79
N PRO A 35 -1.91 -1.91 7.97
CA PRO A 35 -1.75 -0.47 8.14
C PRO A 35 -0.30 -0.02 7.91
N THR A 36 -0.11 1.29 7.79
CA THR A 36 1.25 1.85 7.78
C THR A 36 2.01 1.47 9.05
N ALA A 37 3.32 1.27 8.93
CA ALA A 37 4.22 0.85 10.01
C ALA A 37 3.93 -0.55 10.62
N SER A 38 3.15 -1.41 9.94
CA SER A 38 2.91 -2.80 10.38
C SER A 38 4.01 -3.79 9.99
N GLY A 39 4.99 -3.42 9.15
CA GLY A 39 6.03 -4.33 8.67
C GLY A 39 5.65 -5.15 7.43
N LYS A 40 4.50 -4.85 6.80
CA LYS A 40 3.97 -5.61 5.65
C LYS A 40 4.96 -5.79 4.49
N THR A 41 5.74 -4.76 4.12
CA THR A 41 6.69 -4.84 3.01
C THR A 41 7.78 -5.88 3.28
N ARG A 42 8.40 -5.83 4.46
CA ARG A 42 9.41 -6.80 4.88
C ARG A 42 8.85 -8.23 4.88
N TYR A 43 7.63 -8.41 5.41
CA TYR A 43 6.96 -9.70 5.41
C TYR A 43 6.69 -10.18 3.98
N ALA A 44 6.12 -9.32 3.12
CA ALA A 44 5.82 -9.64 1.72
C ALA A 44 7.08 -10.03 0.93
N VAL A 45 8.18 -9.30 1.09
CA VAL A 45 9.47 -9.60 0.45
C VAL A 45 10.01 -10.97 0.93
N SER A 46 9.96 -11.24 2.22
CA SER A 46 10.38 -12.54 2.77
C SER A 46 9.52 -13.68 2.20
N LEU A 47 8.21 -13.52 2.17
CA LEU A 47 7.29 -14.49 1.59
C LEU A 47 7.50 -14.67 0.07
N ALA A 48 7.70 -13.57 -0.66
CA ALA A 48 7.92 -13.59 -2.10
C ALA A 48 9.18 -14.41 -2.46
N ARG A 49 10.27 -14.28 -1.71
CA ARG A 49 11.47 -15.11 -1.91
C ARG A 49 11.19 -16.60 -1.76
N ARG A 50 10.42 -16.99 -0.75
CA ARG A 50 10.09 -18.40 -0.51
C ARG A 50 9.15 -18.98 -1.55
N LEU A 51 8.20 -18.19 -2.03
CA LEU A 51 7.22 -18.60 -3.03
C LEU A 51 7.71 -18.42 -4.49
N GLY A 52 8.86 -17.78 -4.72
CA GLY A 52 9.30 -17.38 -6.05
C GLY A 52 8.36 -16.36 -6.69
N ALA A 53 7.76 -15.49 -5.88
CA ALA A 53 6.75 -14.53 -6.28
C ALA A 53 7.35 -13.19 -6.74
N GLU A 54 6.55 -12.42 -7.48
CA GLU A 54 6.81 -11.02 -7.84
C GLU A 54 5.78 -10.13 -7.16
N ILE A 55 6.23 -9.02 -6.59
CA ILE A 55 5.36 -8.13 -5.80
C ILE A 55 4.69 -7.09 -6.70
N ILE A 56 3.37 -6.93 -6.54
CA ILE A 56 2.59 -5.85 -7.13
C ILE A 56 2.22 -4.88 -6.01
N SER A 57 2.61 -3.60 -6.12
CA SER A 57 2.30 -2.61 -5.10
C SER A 57 0.82 -2.19 -5.16
N ALA A 58 0.15 -2.19 -4.00
CA ALA A 58 -1.18 -1.61 -3.79
C ALA A 58 -1.09 -0.34 -2.90
N ASP A 59 -0.14 0.53 -3.21
CA ASP A 59 0.01 1.84 -2.58
C ASP A 59 -0.24 2.95 -3.59
N SER A 60 -1.26 3.78 -3.35
CA SER A 60 -1.69 4.82 -4.28
C SER A 60 -0.72 6.00 -4.39
N ARG A 61 0.36 6.04 -3.59
CA ARG A 61 1.36 7.10 -3.62
C ARG A 61 2.70 6.64 -4.20
N GLN A 62 3.04 5.37 -4.04
CA GLN A 62 4.28 4.81 -4.58
C GLN A 62 4.32 4.73 -6.11
N VAL A 63 3.20 4.94 -6.78
CA VAL A 63 3.13 5.01 -8.25
C VAL A 63 3.89 6.20 -8.85
N TYR A 64 4.17 7.25 -8.08
CA TYR A 64 4.77 8.49 -8.57
C TYR A 64 6.28 8.51 -8.41
N ARG A 65 7.02 8.77 -9.50
CA ARG A 65 8.48 8.94 -9.50
C ARG A 65 8.90 10.20 -8.75
N GLY A 66 10.02 10.10 -8.02
CA GLY A 66 10.56 11.23 -7.26
C GLY A 66 9.77 11.58 -6.00
N MET A 67 8.81 10.73 -5.62
CA MET A 67 8.09 10.81 -4.35
C MET A 67 8.52 9.62 -3.48
N ASP A 68 9.76 9.62 -3.01
CA ASP A 68 10.43 8.45 -2.46
C ASP A 68 10.40 8.44 -0.92
N ILE A 69 10.90 9.51 -0.29
CA ILE A 69 10.97 9.64 1.16
C ILE A 69 9.55 9.71 1.74
N GLY A 70 8.70 10.59 1.21
CA GLY A 70 7.35 10.81 1.71
C GLY A 70 6.44 9.58 1.57
N THR A 71 6.60 8.78 0.54
CA THR A 71 5.81 7.55 0.35
C THR A 71 6.43 6.32 1.01
N GLY A 72 7.70 6.40 1.41
CA GLY A 72 8.45 5.30 2.00
C GLY A 72 8.60 4.12 1.06
N LYS A 73 9.09 4.39 -0.11
CA LYS A 73 9.33 3.36 -1.11
C LYS A 73 10.43 2.38 -0.76
N ASP A 74 11.24 2.62 0.21
CA ASP A 74 12.32 1.77 0.74
C ASP A 74 12.72 0.63 -0.24
N LEU A 75 13.08 1.01 -1.50
CA LEU A 75 13.28 0.05 -2.60
C LEU A 75 14.40 -0.96 -2.30
N SER A 76 15.32 -0.60 -1.42
CA SER A 76 16.36 -1.50 -0.93
C SER A 76 15.81 -2.71 -0.17
N GLU A 77 14.62 -2.63 0.43
CA GLU A 77 13.98 -3.77 1.12
C GLU A 77 13.61 -4.89 0.15
N TYR A 78 13.32 -4.56 -1.13
CA TYR A 78 12.95 -5.56 -2.13
C TYR A 78 14.15 -6.45 -2.55
N GLY A 79 15.38 -5.89 -2.55
CA GLY A 79 16.58 -6.62 -2.92
C GLY A 79 16.47 -7.20 -4.32
N ASP A 80 16.47 -8.54 -4.42
CA ASP A 80 16.37 -9.31 -5.66
C ASP A 80 14.91 -9.66 -6.06
N VAL A 81 13.92 -9.31 -5.23
CA VAL A 81 12.51 -9.59 -5.50
C VAL A 81 11.97 -8.58 -6.53
N PRO A 82 11.48 -9.03 -7.70
CA PRO A 82 10.86 -8.13 -8.67
C PRO A 82 9.62 -7.46 -8.09
N TYR A 83 9.45 -6.18 -8.41
CA TYR A 83 8.28 -5.39 -7.99
C TYR A 83 7.70 -4.60 -9.16
N HIS A 84 6.40 -4.34 -9.07
CA HIS A 84 5.61 -3.70 -10.12
C HIS A 84 4.70 -2.62 -9.53
N LEU A 85 4.26 -1.69 -10.36
CA LEU A 85 3.38 -0.55 -10.06
C LEU A 85 3.98 0.43 -9.03
N ILE A 86 5.30 0.51 -8.98
CA ILE A 86 6.06 1.55 -8.30
C ILE A 86 6.75 2.38 -9.39
N ASP A 87 6.79 3.71 -9.22
CA ASP A 87 7.45 4.64 -10.14
C ASP A 87 6.96 4.59 -11.60
N ILE A 88 5.69 4.32 -11.81
CA ILE A 88 5.09 4.19 -13.14
C ILE A 88 4.56 5.50 -13.70
N GLN A 89 4.35 6.53 -12.86
CA GLN A 89 3.82 7.84 -13.25
C GLN A 89 4.76 8.97 -12.84
N PRO A 90 4.85 10.08 -13.60
CA PRO A 90 5.54 11.27 -13.11
C PRO A 90 4.77 11.91 -11.96
N ALA A 91 5.46 12.53 -11.00
CA ALA A 91 4.83 13.37 -9.99
C ALA A 91 4.02 14.49 -10.66
N GLY A 92 2.84 14.78 -10.15
CA GLY A 92 1.91 15.74 -10.76
C GLY A 92 0.89 15.13 -11.72
N ALA A 93 1.11 13.90 -12.21
CA ALA A 93 0.14 13.20 -13.03
C ALA A 93 -1.12 12.82 -12.24
N LYS A 94 -2.23 12.70 -12.97
CA LYS A 94 -3.45 12.11 -12.42
C LYS A 94 -3.39 10.60 -12.62
N TYR A 95 -3.58 9.87 -11.53
CA TYR A 95 -3.68 8.41 -11.54
C TYR A 95 -4.74 7.99 -10.53
N ASN A 96 -5.74 7.28 -10.98
CA ASN A 96 -6.91 6.91 -10.20
C ASN A 96 -7.06 5.39 -10.10
N VAL A 97 -8.06 4.94 -9.34
CA VAL A 97 -8.30 3.52 -9.11
C VAL A 97 -8.64 2.74 -10.38
N TYR A 98 -9.27 3.37 -11.37
CA TYR A 98 -9.55 2.73 -12.67
C TYR A 98 -8.25 2.44 -13.45
N GLU A 99 -7.34 3.41 -13.50
CA GLU A 99 -6.04 3.24 -14.13
C GLU A 99 -5.24 2.16 -13.41
N TYR A 100 -5.25 2.20 -12.08
CA TYR A 100 -4.62 1.18 -11.26
C TYR A 100 -5.17 -0.23 -11.56
N GLN A 101 -6.48 -0.39 -11.62
CA GLN A 101 -7.11 -1.70 -11.91
C GLN A 101 -6.67 -2.25 -13.27
N LYS A 102 -6.59 -1.42 -14.30
CA LYS A 102 -6.11 -1.81 -15.63
C LYS A 102 -4.64 -2.25 -15.61
N ASP A 103 -3.80 -1.45 -14.95
CA ASP A 103 -2.38 -1.75 -14.87
C ASP A 103 -2.14 -3.00 -14.00
N PHE A 104 -2.92 -3.18 -12.92
CA PHE A 104 -2.87 -4.39 -12.10
C PHE A 104 -3.18 -5.64 -12.93
N VAL A 105 -4.29 -5.66 -13.66
CA VAL A 105 -4.67 -6.82 -14.48
C VAL A 105 -3.59 -7.16 -15.50
N LYS A 106 -3.02 -6.16 -16.18
CA LYS A 106 -1.94 -6.36 -17.13
C LYS A 106 -0.71 -7.01 -16.49
N VAL A 107 -0.28 -6.50 -15.34
CA VAL A 107 0.89 -7.03 -14.61
C VAL A 107 0.61 -8.42 -14.05
N TYR A 108 -0.58 -8.62 -13.45
CA TYR A 108 -1.01 -9.90 -12.91
C TYR A 108 -1.00 -11.00 -13.98
N GLN A 109 -1.58 -10.73 -15.15
CA GLN A 109 -1.59 -11.67 -16.26
C GLN A 109 -0.19 -11.95 -16.82
N ASP A 110 0.67 -10.93 -16.91
CA ASP A 110 2.07 -11.10 -17.34
C ASP A 110 2.85 -12.03 -16.39
N ILE A 111 2.77 -11.78 -15.07
CA ILE A 111 3.44 -12.61 -14.05
C ILE A 111 2.99 -14.07 -14.18
N ARG A 112 1.67 -14.31 -14.27
CA ARG A 112 1.12 -15.65 -14.42
C ARG A 112 1.52 -16.34 -15.72
N SER A 113 1.54 -15.61 -16.81
CA SER A 113 1.94 -16.14 -18.12
C SER A 113 3.40 -16.65 -18.14
N ARG A 114 4.24 -16.11 -17.26
CA ARG A 114 5.63 -16.55 -17.04
C ARG A 114 5.74 -17.68 -16.00
N GLY A 115 4.63 -18.21 -15.49
CA GLY A 115 4.61 -19.25 -14.48
C GLY A 115 5.10 -18.78 -13.10
N ARG A 116 5.06 -17.46 -12.83
CA ARG A 116 5.45 -16.87 -11.55
C ARG A 116 4.23 -16.61 -10.67
N VAL A 117 4.44 -16.49 -9.38
CA VAL A 117 3.38 -16.22 -8.41
C VAL A 117 3.20 -14.70 -8.26
N PRO A 118 2.00 -14.16 -8.50
CA PRO A 118 1.73 -12.75 -8.17
C PRO A 118 1.46 -12.59 -6.67
N LEU A 119 2.10 -11.60 -6.04
CA LEU A 119 1.89 -11.21 -4.65
C LEU A 119 1.55 -9.72 -4.58
N LEU A 120 0.30 -9.41 -4.24
CA LEU A 120 -0.15 -8.04 -4.02
C LEU A 120 0.29 -7.58 -2.62
N CYS A 121 0.91 -6.40 -2.51
CA CYS A 121 1.32 -5.85 -1.22
C CYS A 121 0.93 -4.39 -1.09
N GLY A 122 0.19 -4.03 -0.05
CA GLY A 122 -0.10 -2.61 0.18
C GLY A 122 -1.04 -2.29 1.33
N GLY A 123 -1.30 -0.99 1.46
CA GLY A 123 -2.17 -0.45 2.51
C GLY A 123 -3.35 0.37 1.98
N THR A 124 -3.49 0.54 0.66
CA THR A 124 -4.61 1.26 0.05
C THR A 124 -5.77 0.30 -0.20
N GLY A 125 -6.71 0.22 0.75
CA GLY A 125 -7.81 -0.74 0.71
C GLY A 125 -8.59 -0.71 -0.61
N LEU A 126 -8.91 0.48 -1.13
CA LEU A 126 -9.59 0.64 -2.42
C LEU A 126 -8.80 0.00 -3.59
N TYR A 127 -7.46 0.08 -3.58
CA TYR A 127 -6.64 -0.56 -4.60
C TYR A 127 -6.63 -2.08 -4.45
N ILE A 128 -6.59 -2.57 -3.21
CA ILE A 128 -6.67 -4.00 -2.93
C ILE A 128 -7.98 -4.57 -3.45
N GLU A 129 -9.13 -3.96 -3.11
CA GLU A 129 -10.43 -4.41 -3.59
C GLU A 129 -10.55 -4.31 -5.12
N ALA A 130 -10.08 -3.21 -5.72
CA ALA A 130 -10.08 -3.06 -7.18
C ALA A 130 -9.26 -4.16 -7.87
N ALA A 131 -8.16 -4.61 -7.25
CA ALA A 131 -7.32 -5.69 -7.77
C ALA A 131 -7.93 -7.07 -7.59
N THR A 132 -8.61 -7.33 -6.47
CA THR A 132 -9.04 -8.68 -6.09
C THR A 132 -10.49 -8.99 -6.42
N CYS A 133 -11.36 -7.96 -6.45
CA CYS A 133 -12.79 -8.12 -6.72
C CYS A 133 -13.20 -7.55 -8.08
N GLY A 134 -12.37 -6.66 -8.64
CA GLY A 134 -12.75 -5.84 -9.79
C GLY A 134 -13.84 -4.82 -9.43
N TYR A 135 -13.68 -3.59 -9.91
CA TYR A 135 -14.72 -2.58 -9.81
C TYR A 135 -15.38 -2.41 -11.18
N ASP A 136 -16.71 -2.42 -11.20
CA ASP A 136 -17.48 -1.95 -12.34
C ASP A 136 -17.62 -0.43 -12.22
N PHE A 137 -16.73 0.27 -12.91
CA PHE A 137 -16.77 1.72 -12.97
C PHE A 137 -17.93 2.18 -13.88
N ASP A 138 -18.59 3.28 -13.49
CA ASP A 138 -19.61 3.96 -14.28
C ASP A 138 -19.33 3.86 -15.80
N LYS A 139 -20.39 3.77 -16.61
CA LYS A 139 -20.40 3.64 -18.10
C LYS A 139 -19.44 4.57 -18.86
N ARG A 140 -18.85 5.54 -18.18
CA ARG A 140 -17.79 6.43 -18.71
C ARG A 140 -16.45 5.73 -18.93
N TYR A 141 -16.24 4.56 -18.34
CA TYR A 141 -15.00 3.81 -18.43
C TYR A 141 -15.26 2.43 -19.07
N PRO A 142 -14.40 1.98 -20.00
CA PRO A 142 -14.50 0.63 -20.52
C PRO A 142 -14.38 -0.40 -19.39
N THR A 143 -15.29 -1.37 -19.35
CA THR A 143 -15.25 -2.47 -18.39
C THR A 143 -14.03 -3.35 -18.68
N VAL A 144 -13.27 -3.68 -17.65
CA VAL A 144 -12.22 -4.70 -17.74
C VAL A 144 -12.89 -6.07 -17.68
N ASP A 145 -12.47 -7.00 -18.54
CA ASP A 145 -13.03 -8.35 -18.56
C ASP A 145 -12.88 -9.03 -17.19
N PRO A 146 -13.97 -9.42 -16.52
CA PRO A 146 -13.93 -10.07 -15.22
C PRO A 146 -13.08 -11.35 -15.16
N SER A 147 -12.97 -12.07 -16.27
CA SER A 147 -12.17 -13.31 -16.35
C SER A 147 -10.65 -13.08 -16.22
N LEU A 148 -10.20 -11.83 -16.33
CA LEU A 148 -8.79 -11.46 -16.22
C LEU A 148 -8.35 -11.19 -14.77
N PHE A 149 -9.29 -11.10 -13.84
CA PHE A 149 -8.99 -10.89 -12.43
C PHE A 149 -8.65 -12.20 -11.71
N PRO A 150 -8.04 -12.12 -10.54
CA PRO A 150 -7.87 -13.28 -9.66
C PRO A 150 -9.25 -13.89 -9.33
N HIS A 151 -9.35 -15.21 -9.40
CA HIS A 151 -10.55 -15.93 -8.98
C HIS A 151 -10.49 -16.38 -7.53
N SER A 152 -9.29 -16.49 -6.95
CA SER A 152 -9.08 -16.89 -5.56
C SER A 152 -7.88 -16.17 -4.96
N THR A 153 -8.13 -15.30 -3.98
CA THR A 153 -7.09 -14.54 -3.30
C THR A 153 -6.92 -15.01 -1.86
N PHE A 154 -5.69 -15.33 -1.48
CA PHE A 154 -5.32 -15.62 -0.10
C PHE A 154 -4.83 -14.34 0.58
N TYR A 155 -5.59 -13.82 1.55
CA TYR A 155 -5.28 -12.56 2.22
C TYR A 155 -4.52 -12.82 3.53
N ILE A 156 -3.37 -12.14 3.67
CA ILE A 156 -2.55 -12.14 4.89
C ILE A 156 -2.54 -10.72 5.44
N GLY A 157 -3.05 -10.55 6.65
CA GLY A 157 -3.04 -9.28 7.37
C GLY A 157 -1.87 -9.19 8.35
N THR A 158 -1.07 -8.11 8.28
CA THR A 158 0.03 -7.92 9.24
C THR A 158 -0.48 -7.20 10.48
N LEU A 159 -0.27 -7.82 11.65
CA LEU A 159 -0.64 -7.28 12.95
C LEU A 159 0.56 -6.69 13.68
N VAL A 160 0.29 -5.59 14.34
CA VAL A 160 1.15 -5.02 15.38
C VAL A 160 0.24 -4.30 16.39
N ASP A 161 0.55 -4.38 17.66
CA ASP A 161 -0.23 -3.69 18.66
C ASP A 161 -0.20 -2.16 18.47
N ARG A 162 -1.22 -1.48 19.00
CA ARG A 162 -1.41 -0.05 18.75
C ARG A 162 -0.26 0.81 19.28
N ALA A 163 0.31 0.45 20.44
CA ALA A 163 1.37 1.25 21.06
C ALA A 163 2.64 1.15 20.22
N THR A 164 3.05 -0.06 19.86
CA THR A 164 4.21 -0.34 19.01
C THR A 164 4.05 0.31 17.63
N ARG A 165 2.87 0.18 16.99
CA ARG A 165 2.61 0.82 15.70
C ARG A 165 2.73 2.34 15.78
N ASN A 166 2.17 2.96 16.82
CA ASN A 166 2.25 4.40 16.99
C ASN A 166 3.70 4.85 17.19
N ALA A 167 4.47 4.17 18.02
CA ALA A 167 5.90 4.46 18.20
C ALA A 167 6.69 4.30 16.88
N ARG A 168 6.40 3.26 16.09
CA ARG A 168 7.03 3.08 14.77
C ARG A 168 6.64 4.20 13.78
N ILE A 169 5.40 4.70 13.82
CA ILE A 169 4.95 5.83 12.99
C ILE A 169 5.74 7.08 13.35
N ASP A 170 5.83 7.40 14.64
CA ASP A 170 6.51 8.61 15.11
C ASP A 170 8.02 8.58 14.79
N ALA A 171 8.68 7.48 15.08
CA ALA A 171 10.09 7.28 14.75
C ALA A 171 10.37 7.38 13.23
N ARG A 172 9.48 6.79 12.41
CA ARG A 172 9.58 6.85 10.95
C ARG A 172 9.36 8.25 10.40
N LEU A 173 8.43 9.02 10.96
CA LEU A 173 8.23 10.41 10.58
C LEU A 173 9.48 11.24 10.87
N ASP A 174 10.06 11.11 12.07
CA ASP A 174 11.27 11.82 12.44
C ASP A 174 12.47 11.44 11.55
N ALA A 175 12.64 10.16 11.24
CA ALA A 175 13.68 9.68 10.34
C ALA A 175 13.52 10.30 8.93
N ARG A 176 12.32 10.30 8.36
CA ARG A 176 12.07 10.87 7.02
C ARG A 176 12.28 12.38 6.97
N LEU A 177 11.92 13.10 8.02
CA LEU A 177 12.21 14.53 8.12
C LEU A 177 13.72 14.79 8.16
N ALA A 178 14.48 13.94 8.87
CA ALA A 178 15.95 14.01 8.91
C ALA A 178 16.60 13.58 7.57
N GLU A 179 16.00 12.65 6.83
CA GLU A 179 16.46 12.18 5.52
C GLU A 179 16.26 13.20 4.40
N GLY A 180 15.50 14.28 4.65
CA GLY A 180 15.30 15.35 3.66
C GLY A 180 13.91 15.38 3.02
N LEU A 181 12.87 14.89 3.69
CA LEU A 181 11.49 14.96 3.18
C LEU A 181 11.06 16.38 2.77
N VAL A 182 11.51 17.40 3.52
CA VAL A 182 11.21 18.80 3.16
C VAL A 182 11.90 19.19 1.86
N ASP A 183 13.13 18.74 1.64
CA ASP A 183 13.88 19.03 0.42
C ASP A 183 13.32 18.24 -0.80
N GLU A 184 12.83 17.03 -0.59
CA GLU A 184 12.09 16.28 -1.63
C GLU A 184 10.88 17.09 -2.13
N VAL A 185 10.05 17.61 -1.21
CA VAL A 185 8.86 18.39 -1.58
C VAL A 185 9.26 19.73 -2.24
N ARG A 186 10.31 20.39 -1.75
CA ARG A 186 10.83 21.61 -2.39
C ARG A 186 11.29 21.33 -3.81
N GLY A 187 12.05 20.25 -4.01
CA GLY A 187 12.50 19.84 -5.34
C GLY A 187 11.36 19.53 -6.31
N LEU A 188 10.25 18.94 -5.84
CA LEU A 188 9.06 18.72 -6.66
C LEU A 188 8.40 20.03 -7.07
N LEU A 189 8.29 20.99 -6.15
CA LEU A 189 7.75 22.34 -6.46
C LEU A 189 8.66 23.09 -7.45
N ASP A 190 9.97 23.04 -7.26
CA ASP A 190 10.96 23.66 -8.16
C ASP A 190 10.95 23.02 -9.55
N ALA A 191 10.65 21.71 -9.63
CA ALA A 191 10.44 21.00 -10.90
C ALA A 191 9.08 21.30 -11.56
N GLY A 192 8.26 22.19 -10.98
CA GLY A 192 7.00 22.65 -11.54
C GLY A 192 5.77 21.81 -11.19
N VAL A 193 5.86 20.89 -10.23
CA VAL A 193 4.67 20.19 -9.74
C VAL A 193 3.79 21.18 -8.98
N PRO A 194 2.50 21.37 -9.36
CA PRO A 194 1.63 22.34 -8.71
C PRO A 194 1.43 22.02 -7.22
N ALA A 195 1.51 23.05 -6.37
CA ALA A 195 1.31 22.92 -4.93
C ALA A 195 -0.04 22.28 -4.58
N ASP A 196 -1.11 22.66 -5.27
CA ASP A 196 -2.44 22.06 -5.08
C ASP A 196 -2.45 20.57 -5.37
N THR A 197 -1.65 20.09 -6.31
CA THR A 197 -1.51 18.65 -6.61
C THR A 197 -0.81 17.92 -5.47
N LEU A 198 0.27 18.48 -4.92
CA LEU A 198 0.96 17.91 -3.76
C LEU A 198 0.04 17.90 -2.53
N ILE A 199 -0.72 18.97 -2.30
CA ILE A 199 -1.72 19.03 -1.24
C ILE A 199 -2.82 17.97 -1.44
N TYR A 200 -3.28 17.77 -2.66
CA TYR A 200 -4.26 16.73 -3.02
C TYR A 200 -3.74 15.31 -2.75
N TYR A 201 -2.46 15.05 -2.92
CA TYR A 201 -1.88 13.75 -2.58
C TYR A 201 -1.99 13.42 -1.08
N GLY A 202 -2.13 14.42 -0.23
CA GLY A 202 -2.40 14.24 1.20
C GLY A 202 -1.18 13.86 2.03
N LEU A 203 -1.40 13.59 3.33
CA LEU A 203 -0.38 13.20 4.31
C LEU A 203 0.91 14.02 4.18
N GLU A 204 2.06 13.37 4.00
CA GLU A 204 3.38 13.98 3.94
C GLU A 204 3.41 15.16 2.96
N TYR A 205 2.97 14.93 1.74
CA TYR A 205 3.01 15.97 0.69
C TYR A 205 2.11 17.16 0.99
N LYS A 206 0.95 16.95 1.62
CA LYS A 206 0.07 18.03 2.02
C LYS A 206 0.72 18.95 3.05
N PHE A 207 1.13 18.36 4.17
CA PHE A 207 1.58 19.17 5.31
C PHE A 207 2.97 19.77 5.07
N VAL A 208 3.85 19.03 4.40
CA VAL A 208 5.19 19.54 4.06
C VAL A 208 5.10 20.64 2.99
N THR A 209 4.22 20.53 1.98
CA THR A 209 3.98 21.62 1.03
C THR A 209 3.48 22.87 1.75
N GLN A 210 2.54 22.74 2.69
CA GLN A 210 2.06 23.90 3.48
C GLN A 210 3.17 24.54 4.31
N HIS A 211 4.12 23.75 4.82
CA HIS A 211 5.29 24.29 5.49
C HIS A 211 6.24 25.00 4.52
N VAL A 212 6.56 24.41 3.39
CA VAL A 212 7.43 25.03 2.35
C VAL A 212 6.86 26.36 1.85
N LEU A 213 5.53 26.46 1.76
CA LEU A 213 4.83 27.69 1.39
C LEU A 213 4.70 28.72 2.54
N GLY A 214 5.22 28.43 3.73
CA GLY A 214 5.15 29.31 4.90
C GLY A 214 3.78 29.41 5.56
N ILE A 215 2.85 28.49 5.25
CA ILE A 215 1.51 28.43 5.85
C ILE A 215 1.58 27.81 7.26
N LEU A 216 2.45 26.83 7.45
CA LEU A 216 2.70 26.14 8.72
C LEU A 216 4.15 26.33 9.17
N SER A 217 4.37 26.54 10.46
CA SER A 217 5.69 26.37 11.05
C SER A 217 6.13 24.89 10.97
N TYR A 218 7.42 24.61 11.19
CA TYR A 218 7.94 23.25 11.19
C TYR A 218 7.27 22.39 12.29
N GLU A 219 7.07 22.95 13.48
CA GLU A 219 6.48 22.27 14.63
C GLU A 219 4.98 21.94 14.37
N GLU A 220 4.25 22.89 13.78
CA GLU A 220 2.85 22.66 13.39
C GLU A 220 2.75 21.58 12.32
N MET A 221 3.58 21.65 11.29
CA MET A 221 3.64 20.65 10.21
C MET A 221 3.90 19.26 10.78
N ARG A 222 4.96 19.08 11.60
CA ARG A 222 5.30 17.80 12.21
C ARG A 222 4.17 17.24 13.05
N THR A 223 3.54 18.08 13.89
CA THR A 223 2.43 17.69 14.77
C THR A 223 1.20 17.27 13.98
N LEU A 224 0.79 18.08 13.01
CA LEU A 224 -0.40 17.80 12.19
C LEU A 224 -0.19 16.58 11.30
N LEU A 225 0.99 16.42 10.72
CA LEU A 225 1.34 15.26 9.91
C LEU A 225 1.34 13.97 10.75
N GLY A 226 1.98 13.97 11.92
CA GLY A 226 1.97 12.82 12.84
C GLY A 226 0.54 12.38 13.17
N ASN A 227 -0.31 13.33 13.58
CA ASN A 227 -1.72 13.06 13.85
C ASN A 227 -2.46 12.48 12.62
N ALA A 228 -2.17 13.02 11.43
CA ALA A 228 -2.81 12.56 10.19
C ALA A 228 -2.38 11.12 9.83
N ILE A 229 -1.11 10.74 10.04
CA ILE A 229 -0.63 9.38 9.81
C ILE A 229 -1.26 8.39 10.80
N HIS A 230 -1.39 8.74 12.08
CA HIS A 230 -2.10 7.92 13.06
C HIS A 230 -3.55 7.69 12.67
N GLN A 231 -4.26 8.73 12.21
CA GLN A 231 -5.62 8.60 11.72
C GLN A 231 -5.70 7.77 10.43
N PHE A 232 -4.72 7.89 9.57
CA PHE A 232 -4.64 7.09 8.34
C PHE A 232 -4.49 5.59 8.66
N ALA A 233 -3.58 5.22 9.57
CA ALA A 233 -3.43 3.84 10.03
C ALA A 233 -4.73 3.27 10.62
N LYS A 234 -5.49 4.08 11.38
CA LYS A 234 -6.80 3.69 11.90
C LYS A 234 -7.81 3.44 10.78
N ARG A 235 -7.87 4.33 9.77
CA ARG A 235 -8.76 4.15 8.60
C ARG A 235 -8.43 2.90 7.81
N GLN A 236 -7.14 2.58 7.62
CA GLN A 236 -6.72 1.35 6.95
C GLN A 236 -7.25 0.11 7.69
N MET A 237 -7.08 0.02 9.01
CA MET A 237 -7.64 -1.08 9.80
C MET A 237 -9.17 -1.14 9.72
N THR A 238 -9.85 0.01 9.73
CA THR A 238 -11.31 0.05 9.57
C THR A 238 -11.73 -0.51 8.22
N TRP A 239 -10.99 -0.24 7.15
CA TRP A 239 -11.23 -0.78 5.81
C TRP A 239 -11.07 -2.31 5.81
N PHE A 240 -9.95 -2.81 6.29
CA PHE A 240 -9.69 -4.26 6.30
C PHE A 240 -10.72 -5.02 7.16
N ARG A 241 -11.14 -4.45 8.30
CA ARG A 241 -12.27 -5.00 9.08
C ARG A 241 -13.61 -4.91 8.32
N GLY A 242 -13.73 -3.97 7.39
CA GLY A 242 -14.83 -3.89 6.42
C GLY A 242 -14.83 -5.10 5.49
N MET A 243 -13.70 -5.36 4.85
CA MET A 243 -13.53 -6.52 3.95
C MET A 243 -13.91 -7.84 4.62
N GLU A 244 -13.53 -8.04 5.91
CA GLU A 244 -13.95 -9.24 6.66
C GLU A 244 -15.48 -9.32 6.84
N ARG A 245 -16.15 -8.19 7.12
CA ARG A 245 -17.62 -8.16 7.24
C ARG A 245 -18.31 -8.45 5.90
N ASP A 246 -17.64 -8.11 4.79
CA ASP A 246 -18.10 -8.36 3.43
C ASP A 246 -17.77 -9.80 2.95
N GLY A 247 -17.19 -10.63 3.86
CA GLY A 247 -16.97 -12.06 3.65
C GLY A 247 -15.55 -12.46 3.24
N HIS A 248 -14.61 -11.53 3.17
CA HIS A 248 -13.21 -11.88 2.90
C HIS A 248 -12.55 -12.49 4.16
N VAL A 249 -11.90 -13.63 3.99
CA VAL A 249 -11.12 -14.25 5.06
C VAL A 249 -9.71 -13.65 5.05
N ILE A 250 -9.35 -12.92 6.12
CA ILE A 250 -8.02 -12.35 6.29
C ILE A 250 -7.31 -13.09 7.41
N HIS A 251 -6.22 -13.78 7.06
CA HIS A 251 -5.34 -14.48 7.98
C HIS A 251 -4.38 -13.49 8.64
N TRP A 252 -4.65 -13.12 9.89
CA TRP A 252 -3.85 -12.11 10.59
C TRP A 252 -2.62 -12.74 11.25
N THR A 253 -1.43 -12.19 10.99
CA THR A 253 -0.17 -12.68 11.56
C THR A 253 0.65 -11.54 12.17
N GLU A 254 1.36 -11.81 13.26
CA GLU A 254 2.31 -10.88 13.86
C GLU A 254 3.61 -10.81 13.05
N VAL A 255 4.21 -9.59 12.94
CA VAL A 255 5.41 -9.31 12.16
C VAL A 255 6.37 -8.36 12.87
#